data_e5dc592d0e4a4c926cd0f43858c8786e
#
_entry.id   e5dc592d0e4a4c926cd0f43858c8786e
#
_cell.length_a   1.000
_cell.length_b   1.000
_cell.length_c   1.000
_cell.angle_alpha   90.00
_cell.angle_beta   90.00
_cell.angle_gamma   90.00
#
_symmetry.space_group_name_H-M   'P 1'
#
loop_
_entity.id
_entity.type
_entity.pdbx_description
1 polymer ?
#
loop_
_entity_poly.entity_id
_entity_poly.type
_entity_poly.pdbx_seq_one_letter_code
_entity_poly.pdbx_strand_id
1 'polypeptide(L)'
;MIMAFEFQIDNETGNIAQIKVVGIGGAGGNAVNRMIEYGLKGVEFVSVNTDAQALSRSMASVKVQIGEKATGRLGAGAKPEVGRAAAEESRDALTEAIRGADLLFITAGMGGGTGTGAAPIVAEIAKELGILTVAVVTKPFNFEGKNRMASAIKGVRALRDVVDTLIIIPNQKLLSIVGNKPVREAFMVADDVLRQGVQGICDIITQPDMINSDFADVRTIIAGKGMAHMGIGTSTGDKRCIEAAKQAINSPLLETSINGAKGVLLNIVGGTSLSMNEIEEAGSLIQEAISDEGDVIFSMGLDENLDDEVRVTVIATGFDWPAELLDNPPEPVYTAPSEPERPAARFHTAEQRPSAASTKQQGMPAHEPADTRLANSAYAPATPRPSMFEKTERSMSSRENTSESILTRTIEEIPGSDNAAPSAKKTAKYDSREREKNDLSFPSFFRSRKN
;
A
#
# COMPACT_ATOMS: atom_id res chain seq x y z
N MET A 1 58.73 24.87 24.63
CA MET A 1 57.71 23.93 25.14
C MET A 1 56.43 24.35 24.43
N ILE A 2 56.16 23.75 23.26
CA ILE A 2 54.97 24.03 22.45
C ILE A 2 53.91 23.00 22.89
N MET A 3 52.86 23.47 23.56
CA MET A 3 51.71 22.65 23.86
C MET A 3 50.97 22.40 22.55
N ALA A 4 51.02 21.19 22.02
CA ALA A 4 50.14 20.74 20.98
C ALA A 4 48.74 20.54 21.61
N PHE A 5 47.80 21.39 21.23
CA PHE A 5 46.38 21.10 21.47
C PHE A 5 45.99 19.99 20.49
N GLU A 6 45.87 18.76 20.96
CA GLU A 6 45.13 17.73 20.29
C GLU A 6 43.64 18.10 20.37
N PHE A 7 43.10 18.61 19.29
CA PHE A 7 41.66 18.57 19.08
C PHE A 7 41.27 17.11 18.91
N GLN A 8 40.74 16.52 19.95
CA GLN A 8 39.88 15.35 19.79
C GLN A 8 38.65 15.84 19.02
N ILE A 9 38.62 15.54 17.72
CA ILE A 9 37.37 15.54 16.97
C ILE A 9 36.60 14.38 17.58
N ASP A 10 35.73 14.65 18.55
CA ASP A 10 34.65 13.74 18.85
C ASP A 10 33.95 13.52 17.52
N ASN A 11 34.04 12.31 16.98
CA ASN A 11 33.17 11.83 15.92
C ASN A 11 31.76 11.75 16.55
N GLU A 12 31.14 12.89 16.79
CA GLU A 12 29.70 12.99 16.76
C GLU A 12 29.34 12.68 15.30
N THR A 13 29.16 11.40 15.00
CA THR A 13 28.31 10.96 13.93
C THR A 13 27.00 11.66 14.21
N GLY A 14 26.73 12.77 13.49
CA GLY A 14 25.52 13.56 13.67
C GLY A 14 24.37 12.56 13.76
N ASN A 15 23.51 12.75 14.76
CA ASN A 15 22.38 11.86 15.03
C ASN A 15 21.48 11.85 13.80
N ILE A 16 21.82 10.96 12.85
CA ILE A 16 20.96 10.74 11.67
C ILE A 16 19.68 10.10 12.21
N ALA A 17 18.54 10.73 11.94
CA ALA A 17 17.24 10.24 12.36
C ALA A 17 17.05 8.77 11.94
N GLN A 18 16.71 7.91 12.89
CA GLN A 18 16.45 6.50 12.63
C GLN A 18 15.05 6.33 12.07
N ILE A 19 14.96 6.03 10.79
CA ILE A 19 13.68 5.85 10.08
C ILE A 19 13.41 4.38 9.90
N LYS A 20 12.23 3.92 10.33
CA LYS A 20 11.77 2.55 10.09
C LYS A 20 10.49 2.55 9.24
N VAL A 21 10.40 1.59 8.34
CA VAL A 21 9.23 1.35 7.49
C VAL A 21 8.65 -0.02 7.79
N VAL A 22 7.45 -0.05 8.34
CA VAL A 22 6.75 -1.29 8.71
C VAL A 22 5.66 -1.59 7.71
N GLY A 23 5.85 -2.65 6.92
CA GLY A 23 4.83 -3.18 5.99
C GLY A 23 3.97 -4.25 6.64
N ILE A 24 2.66 -3.98 6.79
CA ILE A 24 1.75 -4.85 7.53
C ILE A 24 0.78 -5.57 6.61
N GLY A 25 0.77 -6.89 6.70
CA GLY A 25 -0.04 -7.77 5.85
C GLY A 25 0.48 -7.89 4.43
N GLY A 26 -0.35 -8.45 3.52
CA GLY A 26 0.09 -8.71 2.14
C GLY A 26 0.46 -7.46 1.35
N ALA A 27 -0.42 -6.46 1.33
CA ALA A 27 -0.19 -5.22 0.58
C ALA A 27 0.98 -4.41 1.16
N GLY A 28 1.06 -4.26 2.51
CA GLY A 28 2.19 -3.58 3.15
C GLY A 28 3.52 -4.28 2.89
N GLY A 29 3.56 -5.62 2.95
CA GLY A 29 4.75 -6.42 2.61
C GLY A 29 5.16 -6.26 1.14
N ASN A 30 4.22 -6.18 0.21
CA ASN A 30 4.50 -5.90 -1.20
C ASN A 30 5.07 -4.50 -1.41
N ALA A 31 4.49 -3.49 -0.73
CA ALA A 31 5.01 -2.12 -0.79
C ALA A 31 6.45 -2.03 -0.27
N VAL A 32 6.75 -2.69 0.85
CA VAL A 32 8.13 -2.78 1.38
C VAL A 32 9.08 -3.45 0.39
N ASN A 33 8.68 -4.58 -0.21
CA ASN A 33 9.51 -5.22 -1.23
C ASN A 33 9.80 -4.27 -2.40
N ARG A 34 8.81 -3.50 -2.84
CA ARG A 34 8.98 -2.48 -3.87
C ARG A 34 9.98 -1.41 -3.47
N MET A 35 9.88 -0.88 -2.23
CA MET A 35 10.81 0.13 -1.72
C MET A 35 12.26 -0.38 -1.75
N ILE A 36 12.46 -1.66 -1.38
CA ILE A 36 13.77 -2.31 -1.42
C ILE A 36 14.26 -2.52 -2.86
N GLU A 37 13.40 -3.00 -3.76
CA GLU A 37 13.70 -3.18 -5.19
C GLU A 37 14.12 -1.87 -5.88
N TYR A 38 13.48 -0.76 -5.50
CA TYR A 38 13.83 0.59 -5.99
C TYR A 38 15.03 1.23 -5.28
N GLY A 39 15.61 0.53 -4.29
CA GLY A 39 16.84 0.96 -3.62
C GLY A 39 16.67 2.14 -2.68
N LEU A 40 15.50 2.30 -2.04
CA LEU A 40 15.30 3.32 -1.00
C LEU A 40 16.30 3.10 0.13
N LYS A 41 17.11 4.14 0.41
CA LYS A 41 18.22 4.10 1.38
C LYS A 41 17.88 4.88 2.66
N GLY A 42 18.70 4.69 3.69
CA GLY A 42 18.56 5.45 4.94
C GLY A 42 17.40 5.00 5.84
N VAL A 43 16.76 3.86 5.52
CA VAL A 43 15.62 3.33 6.28
C VAL A 43 15.80 1.86 6.62
N GLU A 44 15.28 1.44 7.76
CA GLU A 44 15.19 0.03 8.16
C GLU A 44 13.80 -0.52 7.80
N PHE A 45 13.78 -1.65 7.09
CA PHE A 45 12.54 -2.28 6.64
C PHE A 45 12.12 -3.42 7.55
N VAL A 46 10.86 -3.35 8.01
CA VAL A 46 10.20 -4.37 8.82
C VAL A 46 8.98 -4.91 8.10
N SER A 47 8.85 -6.21 7.98
CA SER A 47 7.66 -6.85 7.41
C SER A 47 6.91 -7.61 8.49
N VAL A 48 5.62 -7.30 8.68
CA VAL A 48 4.75 -7.89 9.69
C VAL A 48 3.59 -8.62 9.02
N ASN A 49 3.43 -9.91 9.30
CA ASN A 49 2.33 -10.68 8.73
C ASN A 49 1.87 -11.84 9.62
N THR A 50 0.60 -12.23 9.50
CA THR A 50 0.03 -13.45 10.06
C THR A 50 0.26 -14.67 9.17
N ASP A 51 0.59 -14.46 7.88
CA ASP A 51 0.85 -15.50 6.89
C ASP A 51 2.36 -15.72 6.75
N ALA A 52 2.83 -16.90 7.19
CA ALA A 52 4.24 -17.28 7.14
C ALA A 52 4.78 -17.40 5.70
N GLN A 53 3.96 -17.81 4.74
CA GLN A 53 4.37 -17.93 3.35
C GLN A 53 4.57 -16.55 2.70
N ALA A 54 3.69 -15.60 3.00
CA ALA A 54 3.86 -14.23 2.55
C ALA A 54 5.12 -13.61 3.18
N LEU A 55 5.33 -13.84 4.47
CA LEU A 55 6.49 -13.31 5.20
C LEU A 55 7.82 -13.89 4.72
N SER A 56 7.85 -15.18 4.33
CA SER A 56 9.07 -15.81 3.77
C SER A 56 9.55 -15.17 2.46
N ARG A 57 8.61 -14.60 1.68
CA ARG A 57 8.90 -13.90 0.42
C ARG A 57 9.27 -12.44 0.60
N SER A 58 9.16 -11.90 1.80
CA SER A 58 9.56 -10.53 2.08
C SER A 58 11.06 -10.34 1.94
N MET A 59 11.46 -9.20 1.39
CA MET A 59 12.85 -8.77 1.27
C MET A 59 13.32 -7.93 2.47
N ALA A 60 12.41 -7.61 3.40
CA ALA A 60 12.73 -6.84 4.61
C ALA A 60 13.80 -7.52 5.45
N SER A 61 14.68 -6.70 6.06
CA SER A 61 15.73 -7.14 6.98
C SER A 61 15.16 -7.74 8.26
N VAL A 62 14.06 -7.15 8.76
CA VAL A 62 13.34 -7.63 9.93
C VAL A 62 11.99 -8.21 9.52
N LYS A 63 11.69 -9.42 9.98
CA LYS A 63 10.43 -10.12 9.67
C LYS A 63 9.77 -10.55 10.96
N VAL A 64 8.56 -10.08 11.20
CA VAL A 64 7.80 -10.37 12.43
C VAL A 64 6.56 -11.19 12.06
N GLN A 65 6.57 -12.47 12.44
CA GLN A 65 5.38 -13.32 12.38
C GLN A 65 4.50 -12.98 13.58
N ILE A 66 3.26 -12.56 13.33
CA ILE A 66 2.30 -12.25 14.39
C ILE A 66 1.18 -13.28 14.49
N GLY A 67 0.65 -13.49 15.70
CA GLY A 67 -0.53 -14.31 15.95
C GLY A 67 -0.36 -15.77 15.57
N GLU A 68 0.72 -16.39 15.96
CA GLU A 68 0.99 -17.79 15.67
C GLU A 68 -0.13 -18.71 16.23
N LYS A 69 -0.61 -18.44 17.44
CA LYS A 69 -1.72 -19.18 18.06
C LYS A 69 -3.06 -18.77 17.45
N ALA A 70 -3.28 -17.46 17.25
CA ALA A 70 -4.55 -16.93 16.75
C ALA A 70 -4.85 -17.35 15.31
N THR A 71 -3.84 -17.58 14.45
CA THR A 71 -4.01 -17.81 13.01
C THR A 71 -3.44 -19.13 12.51
N GLY A 72 -2.66 -19.84 13.33
CA GLY A 72 -1.93 -21.02 12.88
C GLY A 72 -0.98 -20.76 11.72
N ARG A 73 -0.48 -19.52 11.56
CA ARG A 73 0.41 -19.06 10.48
C ARG A 73 -0.21 -19.01 9.07
N LEU A 74 -1.56 -19.14 8.96
CA LEU A 74 -2.27 -19.21 7.69
C LEU A 74 -2.95 -17.89 7.27
N GLY A 75 -2.68 -16.80 7.99
CA GLY A 75 -3.30 -15.50 7.72
C GLY A 75 -4.56 -15.23 8.53
N ALA A 76 -5.08 -14.02 8.50
CA ALA A 76 -6.23 -13.58 9.29
C ALA A 76 -7.61 -13.83 8.61
N GLY A 77 -7.66 -14.47 7.44
CA GLY A 77 -8.90 -14.83 6.75
C GLY A 77 -9.83 -13.66 6.45
N ALA A 78 -9.30 -12.49 6.10
CA ALA A 78 -10.02 -11.24 5.85
C ALA A 78 -10.85 -10.73 7.05
N LYS A 79 -10.51 -11.13 8.28
CA LYS A 79 -11.15 -10.71 9.53
C LYS A 79 -10.24 -9.78 10.30
N PRO A 80 -10.55 -8.46 10.40
CA PRO A 80 -9.72 -7.49 11.12
C PRO A 80 -9.55 -7.84 12.60
N GLU A 81 -10.58 -8.43 13.22
CA GLU A 81 -10.55 -8.83 14.63
C GLU A 81 -9.47 -9.89 14.91
N VAL A 82 -9.27 -10.82 13.95
CA VAL A 82 -8.20 -11.84 14.02
C VAL A 82 -6.83 -11.17 13.84
N GLY A 83 -6.72 -10.21 12.90
CA GLY A 83 -5.50 -9.42 12.70
C GLY A 83 -5.11 -8.63 13.94
N ARG A 84 -6.09 -8.00 14.61
CA ARG A 84 -5.89 -7.29 15.88
C ARG A 84 -5.42 -8.23 16.99
N ALA A 85 -6.14 -9.34 17.20
CA ALA A 85 -5.76 -10.33 18.20
C ALA A 85 -4.36 -10.90 17.97
N ALA A 86 -3.97 -11.10 16.69
CA ALA A 86 -2.64 -11.56 16.30
C ALA A 86 -1.55 -10.53 16.66
N ALA A 87 -1.83 -9.25 16.48
CA ALA A 87 -0.89 -8.17 16.85
C ALA A 87 -0.76 -8.05 18.36
N GLU A 88 -1.86 -8.13 19.10
CA GLU A 88 -1.85 -8.13 20.57
C GLU A 88 -1.09 -9.34 21.16
N GLU A 89 -1.27 -10.54 20.56
CA GLU A 89 -0.50 -11.73 20.96
C GLU A 89 1.01 -11.51 20.81
N SER A 90 1.42 -10.72 19.85
CA SER A 90 2.83 -10.52 19.47
C SER A 90 3.35 -9.12 19.82
N ARG A 91 2.70 -8.42 20.77
CA ARG A 91 2.98 -7.02 21.11
C ARG A 91 4.46 -6.78 21.45
N ASP A 92 5.07 -7.66 22.23
CA ASP A 92 6.47 -7.55 22.63
C ASP A 92 7.43 -7.62 21.43
N ALA A 93 7.17 -8.54 20.49
CA ALA A 93 7.97 -8.68 19.27
C ALA A 93 7.82 -7.46 18.35
N LEU A 94 6.61 -6.88 18.27
CA LEU A 94 6.35 -5.65 17.52
C LEU A 94 7.04 -4.46 18.18
N THR A 95 7.00 -4.35 19.51
CA THR A 95 7.68 -3.31 20.29
C THR A 95 9.19 -3.34 20.03
N GLU A 96 9.80 -4.51 20.08
CA GLU A 96 11.23 -4.65 19.83
C GLU A 96 11.62 -4.29 18.39
N ALA A 97 10.79 -4.68 17.41
CA ALA A 97 11.04 -4.39 16.01
C ALA A 97 11.03 -2.90 15.67
N ILE A 98 10.21 -2.08 16.36
CA ILE A 98 10.11 -0.65 16.10
C ILE A 98 10.90 0.21 17.07
N ARG A 99 11.45 -0.37 18.13
CA ARG A 99 12.23 0.34 19.14
C ARG A 99 13.40 1.11 18.53
N GLY A 100 13.65 2.32 19.04
CA GLY A 100 14.77 3.18 18.63
C GLY A 100 14.53 3.93 17.31
N ALA A 101 13.33 3.87 16.73
CA ALA A 101 12.98 4.73 15.60
C ALA A 101 12.65 6.15 16.10
N ASP A 102 13.11 7.16 15.37
CA ASP A 102 12.68 8.57 15.50
C ASP A 102 11.43 8.84 14.67
N LEU A 103 11.32 8.16 13.51
CA LEU A 103 10.21 8.22 12.58
C LEU A 103 9.80 6.81 12.14
N LEU A 104 8.52 6.51 12.28
CA LEU A 104 7.93 5.25 11.84
C LEU A 104 6.94 5.47 10.71
N PHE A 105 7.18 4.83 9.59
CA PHE A 105 6.18 4.68 8.53
C PHE A 105 5.45 3.35 8.70
N ILE A 106 4.12 3.42 8.70
CA ILE A 106 3.25 2.24 8.67
C ILE A 106 2.60 2.17 7.30
N THR A 107 2.87 1.11 6.53
CA THR A 107 2.21 0.90 5.25
C THR A 107 1.36 -0.36 5.27
N ALA A 108 0.09 -0.21 4.83
CA ALA A 108 -0.86 -1.31 4.82
C ALA A 108 -1.97 -1.12 3.79
N GLY A 109 -2.51 -2.22 3.27
CA GLY A 109 -3.78 -2.21 2.53
C GLY A 109 -4.94 -2.45 3.49
N MET A 110 -5.85 -1.46 3.58
CA MET A 110 -7.03 -1.55 4.41
C MET A 110 -8.13 -2.41 3.76
N GLY A 111 -8.99 -3.01 4.59
CA GLY A 111 -10.09 -3.87 4.15
C GLY A 111 -9.77 -5.37 4.20
N GLY A 112 -8.50 -5.75 4.38
CA GLY A 112 -8.09 -7.11 4.68
C GLY A 112 -8.16 -7.44 6.18
N GLY A 113 -7.65 -8.59 6.58
CA GLY A 113 -7.59 -8.98 7.99
C GLY A 113 -6.38 -8.42 8.72
N THR A 114 -5.17 -8.82 8.29
CA THR A 114 -3.91 -8.48 8.96
C THR A 114 -3.63 -6.99 8.94
N GLY A 115 -3.59 -6.36 7.75
CA GLY A 115 -3.29 -4.92 7.63
C GLY A 115 -4.26 -4.06 8.42
N THR A 116 -5.57 -4.31 8.26
CA THR A 116 -6.63 -3.54 8.91
C THR A 116 -6.62 -3.68 10.44
N GLY A 117 -6.36 -4.89 10.94
CA GLY A 117 -6.40 -5.17 12.37
C GLY A 117 -5.11 -4.86 13.11
N ALA A 118 -3.96 -5.16 12.49
CA ALA A 118 -2.65 -5.02 13.16
C ALA A 118 -2.05 -3.62 13.04
N ALA A 119 -2.34 -2.86 11.96
CA ALA A 119 -1.74 -1.54 11.79
C ALA A 119 -2.07 -0.56 12.93
N PRO A 120 -3.32 -0.49 13.44
CA PRO A 120 -3.61 0.35 14.59
C PRO A 120 -2.82 -0.05 15.85
N ILE A 121 -2.60 -1.34 16.10
CA ILE A 121 -1.84 -1.82 17.26
C ILE A 121 -0.36 -1.43 17.15
N VAL A 122 0.24 -1.56 15.96
CA VAL A 122 1.61 -1.09 15.73
C VAL A 122 1.72 0.42 15.96
N ALA A 123 0.72 1.18 15.51
CA ALA A 123 0.66 2.62 15.74
C ALA A 123 0.48 2.98 17.23
N GLU A 124 -0.36 2.24 17.98
CA GLU A 124 -0.50 2.39 19.44
C GLU A 124 0.84 2.17 20.15
N ILE A 125 1.58 1.11 19.80
CA ILE A 125 2.91 0.83 20.34
C ILE A 125 3.88 1.98 20.04
N ALA A 126 3.87 2.48 18.80
CA ALA A 126 4.73 3.59 18.39
C ALA A 126 4.43 4.87 19.20
N LYS A 127 3.14 5.17 19.40
CA LYS A 127 2.67 6.29 20.23
C LYS A 127 3.12 6.17 21.69
N GLU A 128 3.03 4.95 22.27
CA GLU A 128 3.51 4.68 23.63
C GLU A 128 5.03 4.87 23.77
N LEU A 129 5.78 4.58 22.71
CA LEU A 129 7.23 4.80 22.64
C LEU A 129 7.61 6.25 22.31
N GLY A 130 6.65 7.13 21.99
CA GLY A 130 6.89 8.52 21.61
C GLY A 130 7.50 8.68 20.21
N ILE A 131 7.35 7.69 19.33
CA ILE A 131 7.87 7.68 17.97
C ILE A 131 6.94 8.48 17.07
N LEU A 132 7.47 9.45 16.30
CA LEU A 132 6.70 10.15 15.26
C LEU A 132 6.18 9.16 14.23
N THR A 133 4.86 9.10 14.02
CA THR A 133 4.27 8.03 13.23
C THR A 133 3.45 8.56 12.05
N VAL A 134 3.82 8.14 10.85
CA VAL A 134 3.10 8.41 9.60
C VAL A 134 2.53 7.10 9.05
N ALA A 135 1.21 7.05 8.86
CA ALA A 135 0.60 5.91 8.19
C ALA A 135 0.26 6.25 6.73
N VAL A 136 0.69 5.42 5.80
CA VAL A 136 0.39 5.51 4.37
C VAL A 136 -0.37 4.25 3.98
N VAL A 137 -1.69 4.38 3.77
CA VAL A 137 -2.57 3.23 3.60
C VAL A 137 -3.46 3.35 2.38
N THR A 138 -3.84 2.20 1.80
CA THR A 138 -4.77 2.17 0.66
C THR A 138 -6.17 1.76 1.09
N LYS A 139 -7.21 2.39 0.47
CA LYS A 139 -8.59 1.89 0.49
C LYS A 139 -8.81 0.94 -0.71
N PRO A 140 -9.59 -0.15 -0.56
CA PRO A 140 -9.80 -1.13 -1.61
C PRO A 140 -10.51 -0.56 -2.84
N PHE A 141 -10.40 -1.24 -3.97
CA PHE A 141 -11.22 -0.96 -5.16
C PHE A 141 -12.70 -1.28 -4.89
N ASN A 142 -13.62 -0.60 -5.60
CA ASN A 142 -15.05 -0.83 -5.46
C ASN A 142 -15.48 -2.26 -5.80
N PHE A 143 -14.80 -2.90 -6.76
CA PHE A 143 -15.09 -4.29 -7.15
C PHE A 143 -14.70 -5.33 -6.07
N GLU A 144 -13.88 -4.95 -5.08
CA GLU A 144 -13.51 -5.84 -3.97
C GLU A 144 -14.66 -6.01 -2.95
N GLY A 145 -15.71 -5.21 -3.06
CA GLY A 145 -16.98 -5.37 -2.37
C GLY A 145 -17.16 -4.47 -1.14
N LYS A 146 -18.45 -4.24 -0.81
CA LYS A 146 -18.86 -3.31 0.26
C LYS A 146 -18.34 -3.69 1.64
N ASN A 147 -18.29 -4.99 1.95
CA ASN A 147 -17.82 -5.46 3.26
C ASN A 147 -16.33 -5.13 3.47
N ARG A 148 -15.53 -5.26 2.39
CA ARG A 148 -14.12 -4.94 2.43
C ARG A 148 -13.89 -3.43 2.62
N MET A 149 -14.68 -2.61 1.94
CA MET A 149 -14.67 -1.16 2.13
C MET A 149 -15.09 -0.76 3.55
N ALA A 150 -16.16 -1.35 4.10
CA ALA A 150 -16.59 -1.09 5.47
C ALA A 150 -15.51 -1.47 6.51
N SER A 151 -14.81 -2.59 6.30
CA SER A 151 -13.67 -2.98 7.13
C SER A 151 -12.51 -1.98 7.00
N ALA A 152 -12.25 -1.48 5.78
CA ALA A 152 -11.23 -0.48 5.54
C ALA A 152 -11.50 0.81 6.30
N ILE A 153 -12.72 1.33 6.24
CA ILE A 153 -13.13 2.55 6.96
C ILE A 153 -12.95 2.39 8.47
N LYS A 154 -13.33 1.24 9.03
CA LYS A 154 -13.12 0.95 10.46
C LYS A 154 -11.63 0.96 10.84
N GLY A 155 -10.77 0.35 10.03
CA GLY A 155 -9.33 0.34 10.26
C GLY A 155 -8.69 1.71 10.14
N VAL A 156 -9.12 2.52 9.17
CA VAL A 156 -8.66 3.90 8.98
C VAL A 156 -9.06 4.78 10.17
N ARG A 157 -10.31 4.63 10.68
CA ARG A 157 -10.75 5.34 11.90
C ARG A 157 -9.88 4.99 13.12
N ALA A 158 -9.58 3.71 13.30
CA ALA A 158 -8.72 3.28 14.40
C ALA A 158 -7.28 3.83 14.26
N LEU A 159 -6.73 3.93 13.04
CA LEU A 159 -5.43 4.55 12.79
C LEU A 159 -5.43 6.05 13.06
N ARG A 160 -6.48 6.77 12.66
CA ARG A 160 -6.65 8.21 12.84
C ARG A 160 -6.34 8.66 14.28
N ASP A 161 -6.78 7.87 15.26
CA ASP A 161 -6.72 8.26 16.68
C ASP A 161 -5.34 8.03 17.30
N VAL A 162 -4.44 7.32 16.59
CA VAL A 162 -3.16 6.87 17.15
C VAL A 162 -1.93 7.30 16.35
N VAL A 163 -2.08 7.79 15.11
CA VAL A 163 -0.96 8.28 14.29
C VAL A 163 -0.89 9.81 14.30
N ASP A 164 0.30 10.37 14.03
CA ASP A 164 0.51 11.81 13.88
C ASP A 164 -0.05 12.33 12.57
N THR A 165 0.20 11.57 11.49
CA THR A 165 -0.27 11.90 10.14
C THR A 165 -0.74 10.65 9.42
N LEU A 166 -1.87 10.77 8.71
CA LEU A 166 -2.48 9.67 7.95
C LEU A 166 -2.69 10.07 6.50
N ILE A 167 -2.02 9.37 5.59
CA ILE A 167 -2.18 9.49 4.15
C ILE A 167 -3.04 8.33 3.67
N ILE A 168 -4.18 8.64 3.06
CA ILE A 168 -5.13 7.64 2.55
C ILE A 168 -5.13 7.68 1.04
N ILE A 169 -4.87 6.55 0.40
CA ILE A 169 -4.83 6.40 -1.06
C ILE A 169 -6.02 5.54 -1.50
N PRO A 170 -7.06 6.11 -2.10
CA PRO A 170 -8.17 5.32 -2.64
C PRO A 170 -7.73 4.59 -3.92
N ASN A 171 -7.66 3.26 -3.90
CA ASN A 171 -7.30 2.48 -5.10
C ASN A 171 -8.23 2.79 -6.28
N GLN A 172 -9.49 3.17 -6.01
CA GLN A 172 -10.45 3.56 -7.05
C GLN A 172 -9.96 4.75 -7.89
N LYS A 173 -9.23 5.69 -7.29
CA LYS A 173 -8.64 6.84 -8.01
C LYS A 173 -7.49 6.41 -8.93
N LEU A 174 -6.81 5.32 -8.63
CA LEU A 174 -5.74 4.78 -9.46
C LEU A 174 -6.25 4.27 -10.81
N LEU A 175 -7.55 3.92 -10.93
CA LEU A 175 -8.11 3.46 -12.20
C LEU A 175 -8.03 4.51 -13.29
N SER A 176 -8.08 5.80 -12.96
CA SER A 176 -7.87 6.88 -13.94
C SER A 176 -6.45 6.93 -14.49
N ILE A 177 -5.47 6.48 -13.69
CA ILE A 177 -4.05 6.41 -14.05
C ILE A 177 -3.76 5.10 -14.80
N VAL A 178 -4.31 3.99 -14.33
CA VAL A 178 -4.06 2.65 -14.87
C VAL A 178 -4.76 2.44 -16.21
N GLY A 179 -5.95 3.04 -16.41
CA GLY A 179 -6.74 2.86 -17.64
C GLY A 179 -7.11 1.39 -17.86
N ASN A 180 -6.87 0.90 -19.09
CA ASN A 180 -7.22 -0.47 -19.51
C ASN A 180 -6.10 -1.50 -19.27
N LYS A 181 -5.20 -1.26 -18.33
CA LYS A 181 -4.12 -2.18 -18.02
C LYS A 181 -4.61 -3.46 -17.31
N PRO A 182 -3.86 -4.57 -17.39
CA PRO A 182 -4.18 -5.79 -16.67
C PRO A 182 -4.32 -5.56 -15.15
N VAL A 183 -5.21 -6.33 -14.49
CA VAL A 183 -5.46 -6.22 -13.04
C VAL A 183 -4.19 -6.30 -12.20
N ARG A 184 -3.24 -7.14 -12.59
CA ARG A 184 -1.95 -7.25 -11.91
C ARG A 184 -1.20 -5.91 -11.88
N GLU A 185 -1.20 -5.18 -13.01
CA GLU A 185 -0.55 -3.87 -13.10
C GLU A 185 -1.26 -2.82 -12.23
N ALA A 186 -2.60 -2.89 -12.11
CA ALA A 186 -3.34 -2.00 -11.24
C ALA A 186 -2.92 -2.13 -9.76
N PHE A 187 -2.72 -3.36 -9.27
CA PHE A 187 -2.20 -3.58 -7.92
C PHE A 187 -0.73 -3.17 -7.79
N MET A 188 0.08 -3.39 -8.82
CA MET A 188 1.47 -2.92 -8.81
C MET A 188 1.56 -1.39 -8.71
N VAL A 189 0.63 -0.66 -9.36
CA VAL A 189 0.54 0.81 -9.22
C VAL A 189 0.14 1.20 -7.81
N ALA A 190 -0.78 0.48 -7.16
CA ALA A 190 -1.15 0.75 -5.77
C ALA A 190 0.04 0.53 -4.81
N ASP A 191 0.82 -0.53 -5.00
CA ASP A 191 2.04 -0.78 -4.23
C ASP A 191 3.09 0.31 -4.49
N ASP A 192 3.20 0.79 -5.74
CA ASP A 192 4.13 1.84 -6.12
C ASP A 192 3.76 3.22 -5.54
N VAL A 193 2.48 3.54 -5.48
CA VAL A 193 2.01 4.78 -4.83
C VAL A 193 2.31 4.76 -3.32
N LEU A 194 2.16 3.61 -2.65
CA LEU A 194 2.59 3.48 -1.25
C LEU A 194 4.10 3.71 -1.10
N ARG A 195 4.90 3.19 -2.03
CA ARG A 195 6.35 3.44 -2.08
C ARG A 195 6.65 4.92 -2.24
N GLN A 196 6.03 5.56 -3.22
CA GLN A 196 6.24 6.99 -3.50
C GLN A 196 5.86 7.87 -2.30
N GLY A 197 4.79 7.49 -1.57
CA GLY A 197 4.35 8.19 -0.36
C GLY A 197 5.37 8.16 0.77
N VAL A 198 6.00 7.02 0.97
CA VAL A 198 7.08 6.87 1.96
C VAL A 198 8.35 7.54 1.47
N GLN A 199 8.72 7.28 0.21
CA GLN A 199 9.94 7.82 -0.39
C GLN A 199 9.96 9.34 -0.38
N GLY A 200 8.86 10.00 -0.76
CA GLY A 200 8.80 11.46 -0.83
C GLY A 200 9.11 12.17 0.49
N ILE A 201 8.84 11.52 1.63
CA ILE A 201 9.21 12.05 2.96
C ILE A 201 10.63 11.62 3.33
N CYS A 202 11.00 10.35 3.05
CA CYS A 202 12.34 9.85 3.37
C CYS A 202 13.42 10.60 2.63
N ASP A 203 13.24 10.88 1.33
CA ASP A 203 14.23 11.56 0.50
C ASP A 203 14.60 12.93 1.10
N ILE A 204 13.62 13.66 1.63
CA ILE A 204 13.85 14.97 2.27
C ILE A 204 14.76 14.87 3.50
N ILE A 205 14.67 13.76 4.24
CA ILE A 205 15.39 13.57 5.51
C ILE A 205 16.75 12.90 5.29
N THR A 206 16.84 11.95 4.32
CA THR A 206 17.96 11.02 4.22
C THR A 206 18.95 11.37 3.12
N GLN A 207 18.53 12.13 2.10
CA GLN A 207 19.43 12.50 1.01
C GLN A 207 20.18 13.77 1.34
N PRO A 208 21.51 13.83 1.11
CA PRO A 208 22.27 15.07 1.22
C PRO A 208 21.98 15.94 0.00
N ASP A 209 20.81 16.58 0.00
CA ASP A 209 20.35 17.43 -1.08
C ASP A 209 20.99 18.84 -1.04
N MET A 210 20.88 19.60 -2.13
CA MET A 210 21.45 20.97 -2.19
C MET A 210 20.74 21.96 -1.25
N ILE A 211 19.42 21.74 -1.03
CA ILE A 211 18.63 22.45 -0.02
C ILE A 211 17.95 21.36 0.81
N ASN A 212 18.46 21.16 2.01
CA ASN A 212 17.99 20.12 2.93
C ASN A 212 17.13 20.74 4.02
N SER A 213 16.00 20.08 4.28
CA SER A 213 15.23 20.31 5.50
C SER A 213 15.71 19.33 6.55
N ASP A 214 15.90 19.77 7.77
CA ASP A 214 16.26 18.90 8.85
C ASP A 214 15.05 18.08 9.35
N PHE A 215 15.31 17.05 10.15
CA PHE A 215 14.23 16.21 10.70
C PHE A 215 13.27 17.02 11.59
N ALA A 216 13.74 18.10 12.23
CA ALA A 216 12.91 18.94 13.07
C ALA A 216 11.88 19.72 12.25
N ASP A 217 12.26 20.20 11.06
CA ASP A 217 11.36 20.84 10.11
C ASP A 217 10.25 19.90 9.65
N VAL A 218 10.65 18.71 9.18
CA VAL A 218 9.70 17.67 8.75
C VAL A 218 8.75 17.30 9.89
N ARG A 219 9.26 17.18 11.11
CA ARG A 219 8.44 16.93 12.30
C ARG A 219 7.38 18.00 12.51
N THR A 220 7.68 19.27 12.28
CA THR A 220 6.73 20.39 12.43
C THR A 220 5.53 20.27 11.50
N ILE A 221 5.76 19.79 10.27
CA ILE A 221 4.70 19.61 9.26
C ILE A 221 3.90 18.31 9.48
N ILE A 222 4.48 17.31 10.19
CA ILE A 222 3.87 15.98 10.30
C ILE A 222 3.24 15.75 11.68
N ALA A 223 3.88 16.22 12.79
CA ALA A 223 3.45 15.88 14.14
C ALA A 223 2.05 16.40 14.46
N GLY A 224 1.13 15.48 14.75
CA GLY A 224 -0.24 15.81 15.15
C GLY A 224 -1.08 16.53 14.11
N LYS A 225 -0.69 16.49 12.82
CA LYS A 225 -1.41 17.18 11.74
C LYS A 225 -2.63 16.42 11.21
N GLY A 226 -2.79 15.15 11.57
CA GLY A 226 -3.97 14.38 11.22
C GLY A 226 -3.99 13.95 9.75
N MET A 227 -5.00 14.39 8.99
CA MET A 227 -5.12 13.98 7.59
C MET A 227 -4.13 14.71 6.69
N ALA A 228 -3.50 13.94 5.80
CA ALA A 228 -2.61 14.48 4.78
C ALA A 228 -2.95 13.89 3.40
N HIS A 229 -2.65 14.68 2.39
CA HIS A 229 -2.76 14.30 0.98
C HIS A 229 -1.41 14.37 0.31
N MET A 230 -1.19 13.50 -0.67
CA MET A 230 0.03 13.45 -1.45
C MET A 230 -0.29 13.57 -2.93
N GLY A 231 0.46 14.44 -3.62
CA GLY A 231 0.45 14.55 -5.05
C GLY A 231 1.85 14.42 -5.63
N ILE A 232 1.95 13.78 -6.80
CA ILE A 232 3.20 13.63 -7.52
C ILE A 232 2.96 14.03 -8.97
N GLY A 233 3.90 14.79 -9.51
CA GLY A 233 3.93 15.14 -10.92
C GLY A 233 5.33 14.95 -11.49
N THR A 234 5.41 14.54 -12.75
CA THR A 234 6.66 14.40 -13.49
C THR A 234 6.50 15.02 -14.87
N SER A 235 7.51 15.76 -15.32
CA SER A 235 7.50 16.37 -16.65
C SER A 235 8.92 16.51 -17.21
N THR A 236 9.01 16.72 -18.51
CA THR A 236 10.24 16.95 -19.27
C THR A 236 10.09 18.16 -20.18
N GLY A 237 11.21 18.77 -20.62
CA GLY A 237 11.23 19.90 -21.55
C GLY A 237 11.19 21.27 -20.89
N ASP A 238 10.97 22.35 -21.67
CA ASP A 238 11.22 23.75 -21.27
C ASP A 238 10.42 24.26 -20.06
N LYS A 239 9.26 23.66 -19.75
CA LYS A 239 8.39 24.06 -18.61
C LYS A 239 8.17 22.89 -17.64
N ARG A 240 9.11 22.00 -17.57
CA ARG A 240 9.00 20.73 -16.82
C ARG A 240 8.63 20.93 -15.35
N CYS A 241 9.23 21.90 -14.65
CA CYS A 241 8.94 22.15 -13.25
C CYS A 241 7.52 22.65 -13.01
N ILE A 242 7.04 23.60 -13.80
CA ILE A 242 5.66 24.12 -13.72
C ILE A 242 4.64 23.03 -14.06
N GLU A 243 4.91 22.25 -15.13
CA GLU A 243 4.00 21.16 -15.53
C GLU A 243 3.98 20.05 -14.48
N ALA A 244 5.12 19.69 -13.92
CA ALA A 244 5.20 18.71 -12.83
C ALA A 244 4.50 19.23 -11.56
N ALA A 245 4.69 20.50 -11.17
CA ALA A 245 3.99 21.11 -10.04
C ALA A 245 2.46 21.12 -10.26
N LYS A 246 1.99 21.50 -11.44
CA LYS A 246 0.56 21.44 -11.79
C LYS A 246 0.00 20.02 -11.73
N GLN A 247 0.75 19.02 -12.19
CA GLN A 247 0.34 17.62 -12.09
C GLN A 247 0.29 17.15 -10.62
N ALA A 248 1.24 17.57 -9.79
CA ALA A 248 1.25 17.26 -8.37
C ALA A 248 0.03 17.85 -7.66
N ILE A 249 -0.26 19.13 -7.86
CA ILE A 249 -1.40 19.84 -7.26
C ILE A 249 -2.75 19.26 -7.71
N ASN A 250 -2.85 18.84 -8.97
CA ASN A 250 -4.07 18.27 -9.56
C ASN A 250 -4.02 16.74 -9.63
N SER A 251 -3.17 16.11 -8.83
CA SER A 251 -3.03 14.65 -8.82
C SER A 251 -4.38 13.98 -8.50
N PRO A 252 -4.80 12.96 -9.26
CA PRO A 252 -6.00 12.20 -8.93
C PRO A 252 -5.92 11.48 -7.58
N LEU A 253 -4.72 11.37 -7.00
CA LEU A 253 -4.50 10.80 -5.66
C LEU A 253 -4.97 11.72 -4.55
N LEU A 254 -5.05 13.03 -4.82
CA LEU A 254 -5.65 13.99 -3.89
C LEU A 254 -7.16 13.75 -3.84
N GLU A 255 -7.71 13.53 -2.64
CA GLU A 255 -9.17 13.45 -2.46
C GLU A 255 -9.81 14.84 -2.53
N THR A 256 -9.05 15.88 -2.16
CA THR A 256 -9.44 17.29 -2.18
C THR A 256 -8.36 18.13 -2.85
N SER A 257 -8.66 19.40 -3.13
CA SER A 257 -7.65 20.38 -3.52
C SER A 257 -6.63 20.58 -2.38
N ILE A 258 -5.40 20.96 -2.67
CA ILE A 258 -4.42 21.37 -1.64
C ILE A 258 -4.81 22.67 -0.95
N ASN A 259 -5.84 23.37 -1.43
CA ASN A 259 -6.37 24.57 -0.82
C ASN A 259 -6.84 24.27 0.61
N GLY A 260 -6.37 25.05 1.58
CA GLY A 260 -6.70 24.85 2.99
C GLY A 260 -5.71 23.95 3.74
N ALA A 261 -4.63 23.50 3.11
CA ALA A 261 -3.52 22.87 3.81
C ALA A 261 -2.88 23.84 4.80
N LYS A 262 -2.59 23.35 6.01
CA LYS A 262 -1.91 24.11 7.08
C LYS A 262 -0.41 23.91 7.07
N GLY A 263 0.08 22.90 6.37
CA GLY A 263 1.49 22.65 6.15
C GLY A 263 1.69 21.90 4.85
N VAL A 264 2.73 22.26 4.12
CA VAL A 264 3.08 21.60 2.85
C VAL A 264 4.57 21.30 2.85
N LEU A 265 4.86 20.07 2.45
CA LEU A 265 6.19 19.57 2.22
C LEU A 265 6.34 19.43 0.71
N LEU A 266 7.23 20.22 0.14
CA LEU A 266 7.48 20.27 -1.29
C LEU A 266 8.88 19.74 -1.57
N ASN A 267 8.97 18.68 -2.34
CA ASN A 267 10.24 18.16 -2.82
C ASN A 267 10.30 18.20 -4.34
N ILE A 268 11.34 18.85 -4.88
CA ILE A 268 11.64 18.94 -6.31
C ILE A 268 12.95 18.19 -6.58
N VAL A 269 12.88 17.12 -7.38
CA VAL A 269 14.05 16.33 -7.78
C VAL A 269 14.18 16.38 -9.29
N GLY A 270 15.35 16.71 -9.79
CA GLY A 270 15.65 16.74 -11.23
C GLY A 270 17.08 16.34 -11.55
N GLY A 271 17.38 16.27 -12.85
CA GLY A 271 18.75 16.04 -13.34
C GLY A 271 19.65 17.24 -13.13
N THR A 272 20.92 17.12 -13.49
CA THR A 272 21.95 18.16 -13.36
C THR A 272 21.65 19.44 -14.16
N SER A 273 20.70 19.39 -15.08
CA SER A 273 20.24 20.53 -15.90
C SER A 273 19.17 21.40 -15.21
N LEU A 274 18.74 21.03 -13.98
CA LEU A 274 17.72 21.75 -13.23
C LEU A 274 18.21 23.15 -12.83
N SER A 275 17.45 24.19 -13.18
CA SER A 275 17.82 25.58 -12.92
C SER A 275 17.03 26.18 -11.75
N MET A 276 17.63 27.19 -11.07
CA MET A 276 17.00 27.87 -9.95
C MET A 276 15.71 28.59 -10.34
N ASN A 277 15.65 29.15 -11.55
CA ASN A 277 14.44 29.80 -12.05
C ASN A 277 13.26 28.84 -12.20
N GLU A 278 13.51 27.61 -12.71
CA GLU A 278 12.48 26.60 -12.84
C GLU A 278 11.92 26.18 -11.47
N ILE A 279 12.80 26.13 -10.47
CA ILE A 279 12.45 25.80 -9.09
C ILE A 279 11.59 26.89 -8.47
N GLU A 280 11.99 28.17 -8.64
CA GLU A 280 11.26 29.33 -8.12
C GLU A 280 9.85 29.42 -8.73
N GLU A 281 9.73 29.21 -10.05
CA GLU A 281 8.44 29.19 -10.75
C GLU A 281 7.50 28.10 -10.20
N ALA A 282 8.03 26.89 -9.95
CA ALA A 282 7.25 25.78 -9.39
C ALA A 282 6.87 26.03 -7.93
N GLY A 283 7.80 26.56 -7.13
CA GLY A 283 7.58 26.91 -5.73
C GLY A 283 6.51 27.98 -5.56
N SER A 284 6.59 29.06 -6.35
CA SER A 284 5.61 30.16 -6.36
C SER A 284 4.20 29.64 -6.71
N LEU A 285 4.07 28.78 -7.73
CA LEU A 285 2.79 28.20 -8.13
C LEU A 285 2.16 27.37 -7.00
N ILE A 286 2.98 26.61 -6.24
CA ILE A 286 2.48 25.82 -5.13
C ILE A 286 2.10 26.72 -3.96
N GLN A 287 2.90 27.76 -3.68
CA GLN A 287 2.61 28.72 -2.62
C GLN A 287 1.32 29.50 -2.88
N GLU A 288 1.02 29.86 -4.13
CA GLU A 288 -0.27 30.46 -4.51
C GLU A 288 -1.47 29.52 -4.34
N ALA A 289 -1.24 28.21 -4.36
CA ALA A 289 -2.29 27.21 -4.24
C ALA A 289 -2.61 26.83 -2.78
N ILE A 290 -1.86 27.31 -1.81
CA ILE A 290 -2.02 27.02 -0.38
C ILE A 290 -2.74 28.19 0.31
N SER A 291 -3.22 27.97 1.54
CA SER A 291 -3.76 29.06 2.37
C SER A 291 -2.66 30.04 2.77
N ASP A 292 -3.01 31.33 2.93
CA ASP A 292 -2.09 32.40 3.36
C ASP A 292 -1.41 32.12 4.72
N GLU A 293 -1.96 31.18 5.52
CA GLU A 293 -1.44 30.80 6.83
C GLU A 293 -0.65 29.47 6.81
N GLY A 294 -0.47 28.86 5.63
CA GLY A 294 0.18 27.56 5.48
C GLY A 294 1.71 27.64 5.48
N ASP A 295 2.36 26.82 6.30
CA ASP A 295 3.82 26.66 6.30
C ASP A 295 4.26 25.79 5.12
N VAL A 296 5.27 26.25 4.34
CA VAL A 296 5.88 25.47 3.25
C VAL A 296 7.32 25.13 3.60
N ILE A 297 7.60 23.82 3.68
CA ILE A 297 8.96 23.32 3.75
C ILE A 297 9.36 22.86 2.37
N PHE A 298 10.45 23.43 1.88
CA PHE A 298 10.99 23.21 0.56
C PHE A 298 12.27 22.37 0.63
N SER A 299 12.36 21.35 -0.22
CA SER A 299 13.56 20.54 -0.42
C SER A 299 13.84 20.38 -1.91
N MET A 300 15.12 20.32 -2.26
CA MET A 300 15.58 20.17 -3.62
C MET A 300 16.72 19.17 -3.72
N GLY A 301 16.53 18.16 -4.56
CA GLY A 301 17.51 17.11 -4.80
C GLY A 301 17.94 17.01 -6.27
N LEU A 302 19.14 16.47 -6.48
CA LEU A 302 19.65 16.13 -7.79
C LEU A 302 19.76 14.61 -7.93
N ASP A 303 19.14 14.06 -8.97
CA ASP A 303 19.23 12.64 -9.36
C ASP A 303 19.79 12.55 -10.79
N GLU A 304 21.03 12.10 -10.92
CA GLU A 304 21.72 11.96 -12.21
C GLU A 304 20.99 11.02 -13.18
N ASN A 305 20.09 10.17 -12.69
CA ASN A 305 19.35 9.23 -13.53
C ASN A 305 18.10 9.86 -14.17
N LEU A 306 17.71 11.09 -13.78
CA LEU A 306 16.51 11.73 -14.30
C LEU A 306 16.75 12.52 -15.60
N ASP A 307 18.02 12.67 -16.05
CA ASP A 307 18.37 13.42 -17.25
C ASP A 307 17.62 14.77 -17.36
N ASP A 308 16.60 14.84 -18.21
CA ASP A 308 15.74 16.00 -18.45
C ASP A 308 14.40 15.95 -17.70
N GLU A 309 14.15 14.89 -16.96
CA GLU A 309 12.91 14.74 -16.20
C GLU A 309 12.99 15.46 -14.84
N VAL A 310 11.91 16.11 -14.44
CA VAL A 310 11.73 16.68 -13.11
C VAL A 310 10.56 15.98 -12.43
N ARG A 311 10.75 15.64 -11.15
CA ARG A 311 9.73 15.09 -10.28
C ARG A 311 9.43 16.08 -9.16
N VAL A 312 8.15 16.41 -9.02
CA VAL A 312 7.63 17.24 -7.94
C VAL A 312 6.74 16.39 -7.05
N THR A 313 7.09 16.33 -5.77
CA THR A 313 6.27 15.66 -4.74
C THR A 313 5.75 16.70 -3.77
N VAL A 314 4.43 16.71 -3.57
CA VAL A 314 3.75 17.60 -2.64
C VAL A 314 3.04 16.76 -1.59
N ILE A 315 3.34 17.01 -0.33
CA ILE A 315 2.61 16.41 0.80
C ILE A 315 1.98 17.54 1.59
N ALA A 316 0.67 17.62 1.51
CA ALA A 316 -0.13 18.65 2.16
C ALA A 316 -0.82 18.07 3.40
N THR A 317 -0.74 18.76 4.54
CA THR A 317 -1.21 18.30 5.84
C THR A 317 -2.20 19.26 6.49
N GLY A 318 -2.91 18.79 7.51
CA GLY A 318 -3.80 19.62 8.31
C GLY A 318 -5.18 19.79 7.73
N PHE A 319 -5.66 18.84 6.93
CA PHE A 319 -7.01 18.81 6.39
C PHE A 319 -8.03 18.29 7.41
N ASP A 320 -9.27 18.73 7.25
CA ASP A 320 -10.39 18.21 8.00
C ASP A 320 -10.68 16.75 7.58
N TRP A 321 -11.14 15.97 8.54
CA TRP A 321 -11.49 14.58 8.29
C TRP A 321 -12.75 14.46 7.42
N PRO A 322 -12.77 13.58 6.40
CA PRO A 322 -13.97 13.28 5.64
C PRO A 322 -15.10 12.80 6.55
N ALA A 323 -16.35 13.17 6.22
CA ALA A 323 -17.52 12.81 7.03
C ALA A 323 -17.62 11.31 7.33
N GLU A 324 -17.21 10.45 6.40
CA GLU A 324 -17.17 8.99 6.56
C GLU A 324 -16.23 8.50 7.67
N LEU A 325 -15.25 9.33 8.04
CA LEU A 325 -14.26 9.03 9.09
C LEU A 325 -14.62 9.69 10.43
N LEU A 326 -15.67 10.49 10.51
CA LEU A 326 -16.17 11.05 11.74
C LEU A 326 -16.94 10.00 12.55
N ASP A 327 -16.95 10.15 13.87
CA ASP A 327 -17.62 9.18 14.77
C ASP A 327 -19.15 9.21 14.66
N ASN A 328 -19.71 10.36 14.27
CA ASN A 328 -21.10 10.53 13.91
C ASN A 328 -21.21 11.00 12.46
N PRO A 329 -21.08 10.11 11.47
CA PRO A 329 -21.34 10.51 10.10
C PRO A 329 -22.77 11.04 10.00
N PRO A 330 -23.03 12.14 9.27
CA PRO A 330 -24.40 12.60 9.04
C PRO A 330 -25.19 11.41 8.50
N GLU A 331 -26.35 11.14 9.11
CA GLU A 331 -27.21 10.06 8.63
C GLU A 331 -27.45 10.27 7.14
N PRO A 332 -27.28 9.22 6.32
CA PRO A 332 -27.60 9.33 4.91
C PRO A 332 -29.06 9.77 4.83
N VAL A 333 -29.30 10.94 4.27
CA VAL A 333 -30.65 11.40 3.97
C VAL A 333 -31.22 10.37 3.01
N TYR A 334 -32.00 9.44 3.55
CA TYR A 334 -32.73 8.45 2.79
C TYR A 334 -33.85 9.23 2.10
N THR A 335 -33.61 9.76 0.93
CA THR A 335 -34.69 10.17 0.01
C THR A 335 -35.34 8.86 -0.39
N ALA A 336 -36.44 8.53 0.27
CA ALA A 336 -37.29 7.45 -0.15
C ALA A 336 -37.58 7.63 -1.66
N PRO A 337 -37.46 6.58 -2.47
CA PRO A 337 -37.85 6.68 -3.86
C PRO A 337 -39.33 7.15 -3.85
N SER A 338 -39.60 8.26 -4.52
CA SER A 338 -40.98 8.73 -4.71
C SER A 338 -41.78 7.54 -5.23
N GLU A 339 -42.76 7.09 -4.44
CA GLU A 339 -43.70 6.05 -4.90
C GLU A 339 -44.23 6.50 -6.28
N PRO A 340 -44.17 5.62 -7.29
CA PRO A 340 -44.81 5.93 -8.57
C PRO A 340 -46.30 6.16 -8.28
N GLU A 341 -46.80 7.34 -8.62
CA GLU A 341 -48.22 7.66 -8.55
C GLU A 341 -49.00 6.49 -9.18
N ARG A 342 -49.71 5.75 -8.33
CA ARG A 342 -50.71 4.79 -8.80
C ARG A 342 -51.76 5.55 -9.55
N PRO A 343 -52.06 5.23 -10.84
CA PRO A 343 -53.14 5.89 -11.56
C PRO A 343 -54.43 5.63 -10.77
N ALA A 344 -55.14 6.71 -10.42
CA ALA A 344 -56.41 6.69 -9.73
C ALA A 344 -57.37 5.72 -10.45
N ALA A 345 -57.73 4.65 -9.76
CA ALA A 345 -58.80 3.74 -10.19
C ALA A 345 -60.10 4.53 -10.27
N ARG A 346 -60.58 4.75 -11.48
CA ARG A 346 -61.94 5.29 -11.74
C ARG A 346 -62.95 4.24 -11.26
N PHE A 347 -63.56 4.50 -10.14
CA PHE A 347 -64.75 3.78 -9.69
C PHE A 347 -65.89 4.10 -10.64
N HIS A 348 -66.25 3.19 -11.54
CA HIS A 348 -67.52 3.22 -12.24
C HIS A 348 -68.58 2.79 -11.21
N THR A 349 -69.47 3.72 -10.85
CA THR A 349 -70.73 3.49 -10.16
C THR A 349 -71.62 2.60 -11.06
N ALA A 350 -71.85 1.37 -10.59
CA ALA A 350 -72.86 0.49 -11.21
C ALA A 350 -74.19 0.71 -10.52
N GLU A 351 -75.15 1.08 -11.35
CA GLU A 351 -76.56 1.22 -11.01
C GLU A 351 -77.20 -0.08 -10.59
N GLN A 352 -78.27 0.08 -9.84
CA GLN A 352 -79.09 -0.89 -9.17
C GLN A 352 -79.96 -1.78 -10.07
N ARG A 353 -80.17 -3.02 -9.55
CA ARG A 353 -81.41 -3.84 -9.53
C ARG A 353 -81.69 -4.80 -10.69
N PRO A 354 -82.63 -5.82 -10.45
CA PRO A 354 -83.25 -6.31 -9.18
C PRO A 354 -83.23 -7.86 -8.97
N SER A 355 -83.65 -8.19 -7.75
CA SER A 355 -84.16 -9.47 -7.18
C SER A 355 -84.96 -10.40 -8.08
N ALA A 356 -84.73 -11.73 -7.93
CA ALA A 356 -85.78 -12.74 -7.71
C ALA A 356 -85.28 -14.18 -7.49
N ALA A 357 -85.73 -14.75 -6.39
CA ALA A 357 -86.24 -16.11 -6.16
C ALA A 357 -85.30 -17.34 -6.23
N SER A 358 -84.97 -17.88 -5.04
CA SER A 358 -85.50 -19.10 -4.50
C SER A 358 -85.47 -20.37 -5.37
N THR A 359 -84.67 -21.40 -4.98
CA THR A 359 -85.24 -22.77 -4.76
C THR A 359 -84.16 -23.78 -4.37
N LYS A 360 -84.29 -24.33 -3.14
CA LYS A 360 -84.13 -25.74 -2.68
C LYS A 360 -82.86 -26.56 -3.02
N GLN A 361 -82.11 -26.87 -1.96
CA GLN A 361 -82.06 -28.18 -1.27
C GLN A 361 -81.61 -29.40 -2.08
N GLN A 362 -80.59 -30.00 -1.57
CA GLN A 362 -80.27 -31.42 -1.30
C GLN A 362 -78.80 -31.63 -1.49
N GLY A 363 -77.99 -32.24 -0.61
CA GLY A 363 -78.16 -33.21 0.40
C GLY A 363 -76.77 -33.77 0.64
N MET A 364 -76.39 -33.94 1.85
CA MET A 364 -75.17 -34.59 2.36
C MET A 364 -75.06 -36.05 1.86
N PRO A 365 -73.94 -36.76 1.98
CA PRO A 365 -73.43 -37.08 3.31
C PRO A 365 -71.93 -37.03 3.49
N ALA A 366 -71.64 -36.97 4.77
CA ALA A 366 -70.36 -37.13 5.42
C ALA A 366 -69.70 -38.52 5.22
N HIS A 367 -68.43 -38.55 5.27
CA HIS A 367 -67.71 -39.70 5.82
C HIS A 367 -66.47 -39.22 6.60
N GLU A 368 -66.47 -39.66 7.83
CA GLU A 368 -65.46 -39.50 8.86
C GLU A 368 -64.25 -40.48 8.66
N PRO A 369 -63.30 -40.48 9.59
CA PRO A 369 -61.88 -40.59 9.31
C PRO A 369 -61.35 -42.00 9.62
N ALA A 370 -60.15 -42.31 9.18
CA ALA A 370 -59.38 -43.45 9.68
C ALA A 370 -57.88 -43.11 9.69
N ASP A 371 -57.39 -42.94 10.89
CA ASP A 371 -56.37 -43.68 11.62
C ASP A 371 -54.97 -43.93 10.95
N THR A 372 -54.04 -43.26 11.63
CA THR A 372 -52.79 -43.83 12.18
C THR A 372 -52.18 -45.06 11.51
N ARG A 373 -50.93 -44.93 11.06
CA ARG A 373 -49.82 -45.76 11.55
C ARG A 373 -48.45 -45.27 11.09
N LEU A 374 -47.59 -45.16 12.07
CA LEU A 374 -46.14 -45.09 12.05
C LEU A 374 -45.48 -46.08 11.06
N ALA A 375 -44.50 -45.63 10.31
CA ALA A 375 -43.39 -46.47 9.93
C ALA A 375 -42.11 -45.64 9.81
N ASN A 376 -41.21 -45.83 10.76
CA ASN A 376 -39.79 -45.54 10.71
C ASN A 376 -39.19 -46.20 9.45
N SER A 377 -38.41 -45.42 8.70
CA SER A 377 -37.41 -45.99 7.82
C SER A 377 -36.12 -45.21 7.93
N ALA A 378 -35.12 -45.95 8.31
CA ALA A 378 -33.77 -45.62 8.63
C ALA A 378 -33.02 -44.93 7.49
N TYR A 379 -32.24 -43.93 7.86
CA TYR A 379 -31.14 -43.38 7.06
C TYR A 379 -30.02 -44.42 7.00
N ALA A 380 -29.64 -44.83 5.78
CA ALA A 380 -28.40 -45.55 5.51
C ALA A 380 -27.39 -44.56 4.86
N PRO A 381 -26.12 -44.56 5.25
CA PRO A 381 -25.14 -43.61 4.72
C PRO A 381 -24.62 -44.03 3.33
N ALA A 382 -24.49 -43.04 2.45
CA ALA A 382 -23.93 -43.20 1.13
C ALA A 382 -22.41 -43.40 1.20
N THR A 383 -21.94 -44.48 0.55
CA THR A 383 -20.53 -44.80 0.31
C THR A 383 -19.88 -43.84 -0.65
N PRO A 384 -18.60 -43.47 -0.48
CA PRO A 384 -17.90 -42.61 -1.42
C PRO A 384 -17.44 -43.37 -2.67
N ARG A 385 -17.60 -42.72 -3.83
CA ARG A 385 -17.03 -43.18 -5.11
C ARG A 385 -15.51 -43.01 -5.12
N PRO A 386 -14.73 -43.94 -5.67
CA PRO A 386 -13.29 -43.86 -5.75
C PRO A 386 -12.87 -42.90 -6.88
N SER A 387 -11.88 -42.06 -6.59
CA SER A 387 -11.19 -41.19 -7.52
C SER A 387 -10.31 -42.00 -8.48
N MET A 388 -10.40 -41.65 -9.75
CA MET A 388 -9.64 -42.21 -10.86
C MET A 388 -8.26 -41.59 -10.92
N PHE A 389 -7.31 -42.04 -10.10
CA PHE A 389 -5.89 -41.80 -10.27
C PHE A 389 -5.10 -42.87 -9.50
N GLU A 390 -5.09 -44.07 -10.08
CA GLU A 390 -4.13 -45.09 -9.69
C GLU A 390 -3.89 -46.03 -10.88
N LYS A 391 -2.79 -45.78 -11.57
CA LYS A 391 -2.04 -46.75 -12.37
C LYS A 391 -0.87 -46.07 -13.06
N THR A 392 0.28 -46.09 -12.42
CA THR A 392 1.56 -46.46 -13.07
C THR A 392 2.65 -46.53 -12.03
N GLU A 393 2.63 -47.62 -11.28
CA GLU A 393 3.84 -48.15 -10.66
C GLU A 393 3.96 -49.61 -11.11
N ARG A 394 4.92 -49.87 -11.97
CA ARG A 394 5.63 -51.17 -12.05
C ARG A 394 6.87 -51.07 -12.95
N SER A 395 7.93 -51.53 -12.33
CA SER A 395 9.24 -51.93 -12.90
C SER A 395 10.27 -50.77 -13.04
N MET A 396 11.30 -50.75 -12.27
CA MET A 396 12.43 -51.67 -12.25
C MET A 396 13.25 -51.56 -10.98
N SER A 397 13.46 -52.67 -10.39
CA SER A 397 14.33 -52.96 -9.26
C SER A 397 15.82 -52.87 -9.65
N SER A 398 16.60 -52.60 -8.62
CA SER A 398 17.98 -53.06 -8.39
C SER A 398 19.12 -52.41 -9.19
N ARG A 399 19.92 -51.62 -8.46
CA ARG A 399 21.35 -51.90 -8.28
C ARG A 399 21.95 -51.10 -7.12
N GLU A 400 22.65 -51.82 -6.33
CA GLU A 400 23.35 -51.52 -5.09
C GLU A 400 24.53 -50.56 -5.21
N ASN A 401 24.74 -49.88 -4.07
CA ASN A 401 26.03 -49.60 -3.44
C ASN A 401 27.24 -49.14 -4.30
N THR A 402 27.74 -47.99 -3.99
CA THR A 402 29.04 -47.91 -3.28
C THR A 402 29.36 -46.46 -2.85
N SER A 403 29.66 -46.34 -1.57
CA SER A 403 30.37 -45.27 -0.91
C SER A 403 31.78 -45.09 -1.56
N GLU A 404 32.25 -43.83 -1.64
CA GLU A 404 33.58 -43.51 -1.12
C GLU A 404 33.90 -42.01 -1.25
N SER A 405 34.34 -41.47 -0.15
CA SER A 405 35.06 -40.26 0.14
C SER A 405 36.34 -40.08 -0.71
N ILE A 406 36.73 -38.83 -0.99
CA ILE A 406 38.12 -38.35 -1.05
C ILE A 406 38.06 -36.83 -0.99
N LEU A 407 38.31 -36.19 0.11
CA LEU A 407 39.51 -35.56 0.65
C LEU A 407 40.38 -34.76 -0.32
N THR A 408 40.43 -33.47 -0.01
CA THR A 408 41.58 -32.54 0.03
C THR A 408 42.70 -32.70 -0.96
N ARG A 409 43.00 -31.60 -1.68
CA ARG A 409 44.40 -31.23 -1.97
C ARG A 409 44.64 -29.73 -2.03
N THR A 410 45.60 -29.36 -1.25
CA THR A 410 46.32 -28.13 -0.98
C THR A 410 47.07 -27.53 -2.16
N ILE A 411 47.10 -26.21 -2.20
CA ILE A 411 48.16 -25.24 -2.51
C ILE A 411 49.52 -25.82 -3.00
N GLU A 412 50.00 -25.24 -4.12
CA GLU A 412 51.45 -24.94 -4.29
C GLU A 412 51.68 -23.87 -5.39
N GLU A 413 52.40 -22.91 -5.04
CA GLU A 413 53.27 -21.85 -5.42
C GLU A 413 53.73 -21.67 -6.87
N ILE A 414 53.95 -20.38 -7.15
CA ILE A 414 54.57 -19.61 -8.23
C ILE A 414 56.08 -20.03 -8.47
N PRO A 415 56.71 -19.84 -9.63
CA PRO A 415 57.21 -18.51 -9.97
C PRO A 415 57.45 -18.16 -11.46
N GLY A 416 57.53 -16.84 -11.73
CA GLY A 416 58.63 -16.20 -12.44
C GLY A 416 58.42 -15.77 -13.90
N SER A 417 58.42 -14.47 -14.06
CA SER A 417 59.20 -13.60 -14.96
C SER A 417 58.89 -13.49 -16.47
N ASP A 418 58.75 -12.26 -16.82
CA ASP A 418 59.35 -11.46 -17.90
C ASP A 418 58.65 -11.27 -19.26
N ASN A 419 58.36 -9.98 -19.47
CA ASN A 419 58.65 -9.15 -20.65
C ASN A 419 57.88 -9.31 -21.97
N ALA A 420 57.40 -8.13 -22.36
CA ALA A 420 57.32 -7.56 -23.72
C ALA A 420 55.94 -7.39 -24.34
N ALA A 421 55.49 -6.13 -24.40
CA ALA A 421 54.59 -5.62 -25.46
C ALA A 421 55.33 -5.63 -26.82
N PRO A 422 54.70 -5.57 -28.03
CA PRO A 422 53.70 -4.54 -28.37
C PRO A 422 52.60 -4.94 -29.38
N SER A 423 51.63 -4.02 -29.47
CA SER A 423 50.82 -3.63 -30.63
C SER A 423 50.10 -4.65 -31.50
N ALA A 424 48.77 -4.52 -31.61
CA ALA A 424 48.09 -4.23 -32.88
C ALA A 424 46.58 -4.16 -32.72
N LYS A 425 46.02 -3.07 -33.25
CA LYS A 425 44.62 -2.78 -33.47
C LYS A 425 43.89 -3.92 -34.17
N LYS A 426 42.74 -4.36 -33.60
CA LYS A 426 41.65 -4.92 -34.39
C LYS A 426 40.32 -4.43 -33.79
N THR A 427 39.68 -3.54 -34.52
CA THR A 427 38.31 -3.13 -34.45
C THR A 427 37.39 -4.34 -34.61
N ALA A 428 36.66 -4.72 -33.60
CA ALA A 428 35.52 -5.61 -33.72
C ALA A 428 34.25 -4.78 -33.66
N LYS A 429 33.51 -4.81 -34.78
CA LYS A 429 32.14 -4.32 -34.89
C LYS A 429 31.29 -5.09 -33.91
N TYR A 430 30.73 -4.37 -32.93
CA TYR A 430 29.76 -4.91 -32.00
C TYR A 430 28.36 -4.82 -32.62
N ASP A 431 27.71 -5.97 -32.78
CA ASP A 431 26.37 -6.10 -33.35
C ASP A 431 25.34 -5.65 -32.33
N SER A 432 24.48 -4.70 -32.72
CA SER A 432 23.55 -3.96 -31.89
C SER A 432 22.21 -4.70 -31.61
N ARG A 433 22.20 -6.04 -31.54
CA ARG A 433 20.99 -6.85 -31.46
C ARG A 433 20.69 -7.56 -30.14
N GLU A 434 21.49 -7.39 -29.08
CA GLU A 434 21.27 -8.06 -27.79
C GLU A 434 21.02 -7.12 -26.57
N ARG A 435 20.58 -5.91 -26.78
CA ARG A 435 20.23 -4.97 -25.65
C ARG A 435 18.73 -4.76 -25.41
N GLU A 436 17.86 -5.64 -25.86
CA GLU A 436 16.41 -5.48 -25.67
C GLU A 436 15.81 -6.35 -24.57
N LYS A 437 16.52 -6.73 -23.51
CA LYS A 437 15.90 -7.59 -22.47
C LYS A 437 16.16 -7.23 -21.01
N ASN A 438 16.58 -6.02 -20.68
CA ASN A 438 16.64 -5.62 -19.27
C ASN A 438 16.40 -4.11 -19.04
N ASP A 439 15.62 -3.46 -19.88
CA ASP A 439 15.14 -2.10 -19.63
C ASP A 439 13.81 -2.18 -18.88
N LEU A 440 13.88 -2.27 -17.54
CA LEU A 440 12.78 -1.96 -16.65
C LEU A 440 12.69 -0.44 -16.51
N SER A 441 12.51 0.24 -17.65
CA SER A 441 12.18 1.66 -17.67
C SER A 441 10.77 1.87 -17.12
N PHE A 442 10.60 2.93 -16.34
CA PHE A 442 9.34 3.47 -15.82
C PHE A 442 8.15 3.21 -16.74
N PRO A 443 7.00 2.82 -16.19
CA PRO A 443 5.79 2.66 -16.98
C PRO A 443 5.49 3.95 -17.73
N SER A 444 5.40 3.87 -19.06
CA SER A 444 5.19 4.99 -20.00
C SER A 444 3.87 5.77 -19.81
N PHE A 445 3.09 5.48 -18.79
CA PHE A 445 1.81 6.15 -18.54
C PHE A 445 1.94 7.56 -17.91
N PHE A 446 3.15 7.94 -17.45
CA PHE A 446 3.45 9.34 -17.12
C PHE A 446 3.88 10.18 -18.33
N ARG A 447 3.99 9.61 -19.51
CA ARG A 447 4.22 10.39 -20.73
C ARG A 447 2.90 10.87 -21.30
N SER A 448 2.64 12.17 -21.19
CA SER A 448 1.54 12.87 -21.87
C SER A 448 1.58 12.54 -23.37
N ARG A 449 0.49 11.97 -23.90
CA ARG A 449 0.29 11.85 -25.34
C ARG A 449 0.21 13.25 -25.91
N LYS A 450 1.20 13.64 -26.71
CA LYS A 450 1.01 14.69 -27.71
C LYS A 450 0.10 14.14 -28.79
N ASN A 451 -1.03 14.75 -28.98
CA ASN A 451 -1.69 14.93 -30.28
C ASN A 451 -1.55 16.38 -30.67
#